data_b3c158ce15111d6b08520c2ff04884cd
#
_entry.id   b3c158ce15111d6b08520c2ff04884cd
#
_cell.length_a   1.000
_cell.length_b   1.000
_cell.length_c   1.000
_cell.angle_alpha   90.00
_cell.angle_beta   90.00
_cell.angle_gamma   90.00
#
_symmetry.space_group_name_H-M   'P 1'
#
loop_
_entity.id
_entity.type
_entity.pdbx_description
1 polymer ?
#
loop_
_entity_poly.entity_id
_entity_poly.type
_entity_poly.pdbx_seq_one_letter_code
_entity_poly.pdbx_strand_id
1 'polypeptide(L)'
;MKVYQGHSASPGLVMGKVSRLERWHENFSAGPFNAEREQRLLENAVRTAQRELDGMADRSGPTEQAIFLFQSMMLEDEGFMNEVKFQIKSGISAAEAMYRAGNRYAEQLAAMEDNAYMQLRSADILDAARRVVNVLTNRPRVWLALDHPVILAAEMLMPSDLFSVPAGMILGIITSEGNKQSHAAIIARAMHIPCVVQVGQAFLDDCDGRTVVLDADNGECILDPDANTRQQAVSRICELQWESAEAARISVLPNRTKDDVPFELLANCYGQEDIESALQAGASGVGLLRSGYMMLPGRPVDEQEQFVFYQSCIAAAKGGVVTVRTFDFGVDRAMADIHRGLESSKLGLRGIRSSLRQTHQFETQICALLRAAAHGPLRVMFPMVTNLEDWDEAMRLVAHCRQLLRERGEEFDPNTPFGVMFGVPSACLTAEEFVEHGCNFFVIETNDLTQYTHAVDRDISIAERYYRPASHAMKKLIRMVVEAAREGGIPVTICGSAVGNPANTLQYLQLGLRSFSVSPQNLIEVKKALMNAKIK
;
A
#
# COMPACT_ATOMS: atom_id res chain seq x y z
N MET A 1 14.97 26.28 -21.94
CA MET A 1 14.62 25.60 -20.72
C MET A 1 13.48 26.35 -20.03
N LYS A 2 12.36 25.69 -19.74
CA LYS A 2 11.25 26.21 -18.92
C LYS A 2 10.96 25.16 -17.84
N VAL A 3 10.69 25.60 -16.61
CA VAL A 3 10.35 24.71 -15.49
C VAL A 3 8.88 24.92 -15.14
N TYR A 4 8.14 23.83 -15.05
CA TYR A 4 6.75 23.81 -14.65
C TYR A 4 6.63 22.99 -13.38
N GLN A 5 5.82 23.45 -12.44
CA GLN A 5 5.61 22.81 -11.14
C GLN A 5 4.22 22.20 -11.08
N GLY A 6 4.14 20.97 -10.65
CA GLY A 6 2.90 20.23 -10.38
C GLY A 6 2.99 19.47 -9.06
N HIS A 7 2.13 18.49 -8.88
CA HIS A 7 2.11 17.62 -7.71
C HIS A 7 2.53 16.21 -8.08
N SER A 8 3.49 15.67 -7.32
CA SER A 8 3.88 14.26 -7.42
C SER A 8 2.68 13.33 -7.15
N ALA A 9 2.35 12.48 -8.11
CA ALA A 9 1.30 11.47 -7.99
C ALA A 9 1.86 10.04 -8.00
N SER A 10 3.00 9.82 -8.68
CA SER A 10 3.79 8.59 -8.63
C SER A 10 5.27 8.97 -8.75
N PRO A 11 6.15 8.51 -7.85
CA PRO A 11 7.53 8.96 -7.78
C PRO A 11 8.38 8.44 -8.95
N GLY A 12 9.53 9.07 -9.17
CA GLY A 12 10.55 8.66 -10.11
C GLY A 12 11.07 9.78 -11.00
N LEU A 13 12.21 9.53 -11.66
CA LEU A 13 12.88 10.47 -12.54
C LEU A 13 13.05 9.84 -13.92
N VAL A 14 12.54 10.52 -14.96
CA VAL A 14 12.67 10.07 -16.35
C VAL A 14 12.92 11.25 -17.29
N MET A 15 13.52 10.95 -18.43
CA MET A 15 13.69 11.92 -19.51
C MET A 15 13.23 11.29 -20.83
N GLY A 16 12.43 12.01 -21.58
CA GLY A 16 11.90 11.53 -22.86
C GLY A 16 11.26 12.61 -23.68
N LYS A 17 10.83 12.24 -24.89
CA LYS A 17 9.97 13.09 -25.70
C LYS A 17 8.55 13.03 -25.19
N VAL A 18 7.86 14.15 -25.26
CA VAL A 18 6.44 14.24 -24.90
C VAL A 18 5.59 13.89 -26.10
N SER A 19 4.58 13.08 -25.88
CA SER A 19 3.46 12.88 -26.80
C SER A 19 2.20 13.43 -26.13
N ARG A 20 1.67 14.49 -26.70
CA ARG A 20 0.45 15.12 -26.18
C ARG A 20 -0.77 14.36 -26.65
N LEU A 21 -1.62 14.08 -25.69
CA LEU A 21 -2.98 13.62 -25.91
C LEU A 21 -3.90 14.80 -26.17
N GLU A 22 -4.32 14.93 -27.41
CA GLU A 22 -5.33 15.93 -27.71
C GLU A 22 -6.72 15.47 -27.23
N ARG A 23 -7.44 16.36 -26.54
CA ARG A 23 -8.88 16.19 -26.35
C ARG A 23 -9.55 16.28 -27.71
N TRP A 24 -10.29 15.26 -28.03
CA TRP A 24 -11.14 15.25 -29.18
C TRP A 24 -12.23 16.32 -29.05
N HIS A 25 -12.19 17.33 -29.91
CA HIS A 25 -13.36 18.15 -30.18
C HIS A 25 -14.33 17.30 -30.99
N GLU A 26 -15.44 16.93 -30.38
CA GLU A 26 -16.41 16.01 -30.96
C GLU A 26 -17.30 16.77 -31.94
N ASN A 27 -16.89 16.84 -33.20
CA ASN A 27 -17.75 17.23 -34.28
C ASN A 27 -18.55 16.00 -34.71
N PHE A 28 -19.74 15.85 -34.17
CA PHE A 28 -20.71 14.86 -34.66
C PHE A 28 -21.27 15.33 -35.99
N SER A 29 -20.87 14.70 -37.10
CA SER A 29 -21.35 15.06 -38.43
C SER A 29 -22.82 14.71 -38.57
N ALA A 30 -23.66 15.68 -38.98
CA ALA A 30 -25.05 15.51 -39.31
C ALA A 30 -25.20 14.76 -40.65
N GLY A 31 -25.25 13.42 -40.56
CA GLY A 31 -25.68 12.59 -41.70
C GLY A 31 -27.21 12.40 -41.74
N PRO A 32 -27.77 11.71 -42.75
CA PRO A 32 -29.20 11.39 -42.77
C PRO A 32 -29.56 10.57 -41.53
N PHE A 33 -30.41 11.13 -40.67
CA PHE A 33 -30.83 10.54 -39.38
C PHE A 33 -31.92 9.49 -39.56
N ASN A 34 -31.76 8.32 -38.90
CA ASN A 34 -32.78 7.31 -38.76
C ASN A 34 -32.69 6.70 -37.35
N ALA A 35 -33.71 6.93 -36.53
CA ALA A 35 -33.76 6.54 -35.13
C ALA A 35 -33.56 5.02 -34.89
N GLU A 36 -34.19 4.16 -35.73
CA GLU A 36 -34.00 2.72 -35.59
C GLU A 36 -32.58 2.26 -35.91
N ARG A 37 -31.99 2.86 -36.93
CA ARG A 37 -30.57 2.60 -37.28
C ARG A 37 -29.64 3.04 -36.16
N GLU A 38 -29.85 4.23 -35.62
CA GLU A 38 -29.04 4.77 -34.52
C GLU A 38 -29.13 3.90 -33.25
N GLN A 39 -30.34 3.41 -32.92
CA GLN A 39 -30.53 2.49 -31.80
C GLN A 39 -29.78 1.16 -31.99
N ARG A 40 -29.82 0.57 -33.18
CA ARG A 40 -29.09 -0.67 -33.50
C ARG A 40 -27.56 -0.45 -33.42
N LEU A 41 -27.09 0.69 -33.91
CA LEU A 41 -25.66 1.07 -33.80
C LEU A 41 -25.24 1.21 -32.34
N LEU A 42 -26.07 1.87 -31.51
CA LEU A 42 -25.85 1.99 -30.07
C LEU A 42 -25.71 0.63 -29.39
N GLU A 43 -26.69 -0.27 -29.61
CA GLU A 43 -26.68 -1.60 -28.98
C GLU A 43 -25.44 -2.42 -29.34
N ASN A 44 -25.03 -2.38 -30.61
CA ASN A 44 -23.83 -3.06 -31.05
C ASN A 44 -22.55 -2.45 -30.45
N ALA A 45 -22.48 -1.10 -30.36
CA ALA A 45 -21.35 -0.40 -29.79
C ALA A 45 -21.22 -0.65 -28.30
N VAL A 46 -22.33 -0.65 -27.55
CA VAL A 46 -22.35 -0.97 -26.12
C VAL A 46 -21.83 -2.40 -25.88
N ARG A 47 -22.35 -3.40 -26.62
CA ARG A 47 -21.87 -4.79 -26.49
C ARG A 47 -20.37 -4.92 -26.80
N THR A 48 -19.87 -4.17 -27.77
CA THR A 48 -18.45 -4.18 -28.11
C THR A 48 -17.63 -3.55 -26.99
N ALA A 49 -18.06 -2.41 -26.46
CA ALA A 49 -17.39 -1.73 -25.35
C ALA A 49 -17.36 -2.59 -24.08
N GLN A 50 -18.47 -3.29 -23.76
CA GLN A 50 -18.54 -4.20 -22.63
C GLN A 50 -17.54 -5.36 -22.75
N ARG A 51 -17.49 -6.04 -23.92
CA ARG A 51 -16.49 -7.11 -24.14
C ARG A 51 -15.05 -6.64 -23.98
N GLU A 52 -14.77 -5.41 -24.39
CA GLU A 52 -13.45 -4.83 -24.19
C GLU A 52 -13.16 -4.56 -22.71
N LEU A 53 -14.15 -4.03 -21.96
CA LEU A 53 -14.03 -3.77 -20.51
C LEU A 53 -13.86 -5.07 -19.73
N ASP A 54 -14.63 -6.10 -20.03
CA ASP A 54 -14.51 -7.42 -19.40
C ASP A 54 -13.13 -8.03 -19.68
N GLY A 55 -12.66 -7.96 -20.93
CA GLY A 55 -11.32 -8.43 -21.28
C GLY A 55 -10.17 -7.61 -20.66
N MET A 56 -10.41 -6.36 -20.24
CA MET A 56 -9.47 -5.57 -19.45
C MET A 56 -9.53 -5.97 -17.98
N ALA A 57 -10.72 -6.16 -17.42
CA ALA A 57 -10.93 -6.63 -16.06
C ALA A 57 -10.21 -7.97 -15.80
N ASP A 58 -10.32 -8.91 -16.74
CA ASP A 58 -9.67 -10.24 -16.63
C ASP A 58 -8.13 -10.19 -16.61
N ARG A 59 -7.52 -9.12 -17.11
CA ARG A 59 -6.06 -8.94 -17.21
C ARG A 59 -5.49 -7.99 -16.19
N SER A 60 -6.33 -7.43 -15.33
CA SER A 60 -5.98 -6.38 -14.38
C SER A 60 -5.90 -6.92 -12.95
N GLY A 61 -5.20 -6.19 -12.07
CA GLY A 61 -5.19 -6.45 -10.64
C GLY A 61 -6.55 -6.14 -9.98
N PRO A 62 -6.76 -6.56 -8.72
CA PRO A 62 -8.07 -6.43 -8.06
C PRO A 62 -8.63 -5.00 -8.03
N THR A 63 -7.77 -4.00 -7.87
CA THR A 63 -8.16 -2.58 -7.81
C THR A 63 -8.63 -2.06 -9.16
N GLU A 64 -7.88 -2.35 -10.22
CA GLU A 64 -8.19 -1.95 -11.60
C GLU A 64 -9.39 -2.73 -12.14
N GLN A 65 -9.50 -4.01 -11.79
CA GLN A 65 -10.64 -4.86 -12.13
C GLN A 65 -11.96 -4.23 -11.68
N ALA A 66 -12.00 -3.71 -10.43
CA ALA A 66 -13.18 -3.04 -9.89
C ALA A 66 -13.59 -1.79 -10.69
N ILE A 67 -12.63 -1.07 -11.30
CA ILE A 67 -12.90 0.10 -12.16
C ILE A 67 -13.59 -0.37 -13.45
N PHE A 68 -13.04 -1.37 -14.14
CA PHE A 68 -13.59 -1.86 -15.41
C PHE A 68 -14.94 -2.53 -15.24
N LEU A 69 -15.14 -3.29 -14.15
CA LEU A 69 -16.44 -3.86 -13.82
C LEU A 69 -17.51 -2.78 -13.57
N PHE A 70 -17.14 -1.71 -12.84
CA PHE A 70 -18.07 -0.59 -12.64
C PHE A 70 -18.42 0.08 -13.97
N GLN A 71 -17.46 0.31 -14.88
CA GLN A 71 -17.71 0.87 -16.21
C GLN A 71 -18.64 -0.04 -17.03
N SER A 72 -18.45 -1.36 -16.99
CA SER A 72 -19.31 -2.33 -17.66
C SER A 72 -20.74 -2.29 -17.11
N MET A 73 -20.90 -2.26 -15.77
CA MET A 73 -22.21 -2.13 -15.12
C MET A 73 -22.94 -0.83 -15.47
N MET A 74 -22.23 0.29 -15.58
CA MET A 74 -22.82 1.58 -15.96
C MET A 74 -23.41 1.56 -17.37
N LEU A 75 -22.82 0.79 -18.28
CA LEU A 75 -23.37 0.61 -19.63
C LEU A 75 -24.63 -0.31 -19.66
N GLU A 76 -24.95 -0.98 -18.54
CA GLU A 76 -26.18 -1.76 -18.35
C GLU A 76 -27.24 -1.00 -17.55
N ASP A 77 -26.88 0.14 -16.95
CA ASP A 77 -27.82 0.92 -16.13
C ASP A 77 -29.01 1.40 -16.97
N GLU A 78 -30.22 1.01 -16.56
CA GLU A 78 -31.43 1.34 -17.29
C GLU A 78 -31.70 2.85 -17.35
N GLY A 79 -31.38 3.59 -16.29
CA GLY A 79 -31.56 5.04 -16.21
C GLY A 79 -30.70 5.75 -17.23
N PHE A 80 -29.39 5.42 -17.21
CA PHE A 80 -28.40 5.95 -18.14
C PHE A 80 -28.77 5.63 -19.60
N MET A 81 -29.03 4.38 -19.89
CA MET A 81 -29.34 3.93 -21.24
C MET A 81 -30.69 4.45 -21.77
N ASN A 82 -31.69 4.63 -20.91
CA ASN A 82 -32.98 5.23 -21.30
C ASN A 82 -32.82 6.71 -21.67
N GLU A 83 -31.97 7.45 -20.96
CA GLU A 83 -31.63 8.83 -21.33
C GLU A 83 -31.01 8.90 -22.74
N VAL A 84 -30.03 8.04 -23.04
CA VAL A 84 -29.40 7.97 -24.37
C VAL A 84 -30.43 7.65 -25.45
N LYS A 85 -31.29 6.64 -25.20
CA LYS A 85 -32.38 6.25 -26.15
C LYS A 85 -33.40 7.36 -26.34
N PHE A 86 -33.72 8.12 -25.30
CA PHE A 86 -34.63 9.26 -25.39
C PHE A 86 -34.05 10.36 -26.29
N GLN A 87 -32.75 10.69 -26.14
CA GLN A 87 -32.10 11.67 -27.00
C GLN A 87 -32.06 11.22 -28.47
N ILE A 88 -31.80 9.93 -28.73
CA ILE A 88 -31.88 9.39 -30.09
C ILE A 88 -33.29 9.56 -30.68
N LYS A 89 -34.33 9.25 -29.91
CA LYS A 89 -35.74 9.46 -30.38
C LYS A 89 -36.02 10.93 -30.66
N SER A 90 -35.30 11.86 -30.03
CA SER A 90 -35.43 13.30 -30.25
C SER A 90 -34.61 13.82 -31.46
N GLY A 91 -33.99 12.91 -32.23
CA GLY A 91 -33.29 13.28 -33.47
C GLY A 91 -31.79 13.47 -33.34
N ILE A 92 -31.18 13.04 -32.22
CA ILE A 92 -29.73 13.15 -31.96
C ILE A 92 -29.08 11.83 -32.36
N SER A 93 -27.88 11.87 -32.97
CA SER A 93 -27.13 10.66 -33.32
C SER A 93 -26.74 9.84 -32.09
N ALA A 94 -26.56 8.53 -32.22
CA ALA A 94 -26.17 7.66 -31.10
C ALA A 94 -24.88 8.09 -30.42
N ALA A 95 -23.89 8.53 -31.19
CA ALA A 95 -22.61 9.01 -30.67
C ALA A 95 -22.76 10.29 -29.84
N GLU A 96 -23.50 11.25 -30.35
CA GLU A 96 -23.75 12.52 -29.66
C GLU A 96 -24.64 12.32 -28.41
N ALA A 97 -25.66 11.46 -28.50
CA ALA A 97 -26.56 11.14 -27.39
C ALA A 97 -25.77 10.46 -26.23
N MET A 98 -24.90 9.49 -26.54
CA MET A 98 -24.03 8.85 -25.57
C MET A 98 -23.06 9.84 -24.92
N TYR A 99 -22.46 10.71 -25.69
CA TYR A 99 -21.57 11.75 -25.21
C TYR A 99 -22.26 12.72 -24.24
N ARG A 100 -23.41 13.24 -24.63
CA ARG A 100 -24.19 14.17 -23.79
C ARG A 100 -24.66 13.53 -22.49
N ALA A 101 -25.17 12.30 -22.56
CA ALA A 101 -25.59 11.55 -21.38
C ALA A 101 -24.41 11.27 -20.44
N GLY A 102 -23.26 10.84 -20.98
CA GLY A 102 -22.05 10.60 -20.21
C GLY A 102 -21.57 11.81 -19.44
N ASN A 103 -21.46 12.98 -20.11
CA ASN A 103 -21.07 14.23 -19.46
C ASN A 103 -22.07 14.64 -18.36
N ARG A 104 -23.36 14.60 -18.64
CA ARG A 104 -24.39 14.97 -17.68
C ARG A 104 -24.36 14.10 -16.41
N TYR A 105 -24.25 12.78 -16.56
CA TYR A 105 -24.15 11.87 -15.41
C TYR A 105 -22.85 12.08 -14.62
N ALA A 106 -21.74 12.31 -15.30
CA ALA A 106 -20.47 12.62 -14.66
C ALA A 106 -20.53 13.93 -13.86
N GLU A 107 -21.13 14.98 -14.42
CA GLU A 107 -21.35 16.26 -13.72
C GLU A 107 -22.24 16.08 -12.48
N GLN A 108 -23.30 15.28 -12.57
CA GLN A 108 -24.17 14.98 -11.43
C GLN A 108 -23.43 14.27 -10.32
N LEU A 109 -22.57 13.30 -10.62
CA LEU A 109 -21.75 12.61 -9.61
C LEU A 109 -20.67 13.51 -9.04
N ALA A 110 -20.03 14.33 -9.85
CA ALA A 110 -19.02 15.29 -9.40
C ALA A 110 -19.60 16.35 -8.44
N ALA A 111 -20.87 16.69 -8.58
CA ALA A 111 -21.59 17.66 -7.75
C ALA A 111 -22.10 17.07 -6.41
N MET A 112 -21.93 15.80 -6.12
CA MET A 112 -22.33 15.17 -4.86
C MET A 112 -21.36 15.52 -3.73
N GLU A 113 -21.59 16.62 -3.00
CA GLU A 113 -20.69 17.13 -1.96
C GLU A 113 -20.46 16.15 -0.78
N ASP A 114 -21.44 15.30 -0.48
CA ASP A 114 -21.40 14.39 0.68
C ASP A 114 -20.80 12.99 0.37
N ASN A 115 -20.34 12.73 -0.85
CA ASN A 115 -19.87 11.41 -1.27
C ASN A 115 -18.63 11.45 -2.15
N ALA A 116 -17.46 11.54 -1.52
CA ALA A 116 -16.17 11.57 -2.19
C ALA A 116 -15.92 10.33 -3.10
N TYR A 117 -16.48 9.18 -2.76
CA TYR A 117 -16.39 7.97 -3.58
C TYR A 117 -17.12 8.14 -4.91
N MET A 118 -18.34 8.71 -4.90
CA MET A 118 -19.11 8.95 -6.13
C MET A 118 -18.48 10.06 -6.99
N GLN A 119 -17.88 11.06 -6.38
CA GLN A 119 -17.12 12.09 -7.12
C GLN A 119 -15.98 11.47 -7.94
N LEU A 120 -15.24 10.51 -7.36
CA LEU A 120 -14.17 9.78 -8.07
C LEU A 120 -14.72 8.97 -9.25
N ARG A 121 -15.93 8.42 -9.13
CA ARG A 121 -16.59 7.61 -10.19
C ARG A 121 -17.07 8.42 -11.38
N SER A 122 -17.12 9.75 -11.29
CA SER A 122 -17.49 10.62 -12.41
C SER A 122 -16.60 10.41 -13.65
N ALA A 123 -15.28 10.22 -13.43
CA ALA A 123 -14.34 9.93 -14.50
C ALA A 123 -14.57 8.56 -15.17
N ASP A 124 -15.01 7.56 -14.41
CA ASP A 124 -15.29 6.22 -14.92
C ASP A 124 -16.49 6.21 -15.88
N ILE A 125 -17.53 7.01 -15.59
CA ILE A 125 -18.69 7.16 -16.49
C ILE A 125 -18.27 7.83 -17.80
N LEU A 126 -17.46 8.87 -17.73
CA LEU A 126 -16.92 9.54 -18.93
C LEU A 126 -16.10 8.57 -19.78
N ASP A 127 -15.28 7.75 -19.17
CA ASP A 127 -14.45 6.76 -19.86
C ASP A 127 -15.31 5.69 -20.55
N ALA A 128 -16.31 5.15 -19.85
CA ALA A 128 -17.26 4.20 -20.42
C ALA A 128 -18.06 4.78 -21.60
N ALA A 129 -18.58 6.00 -21.45
CA ALA A 129 -19.31 6.69 -22.51
C ALA A 129 -18.44 6.97 -23.74
N ARG A 130 -17.22 7.46 -23.53
CA ARG A 130 -16.25 7.70 -24.61
C ARG A 130 -15.87 6.44 -25.36
N ARG A 131 -15.75 5.33 -24.67
CA ARG A 131 -15.48 4.03 -25.30
C ARG A 131 -16.57 3.65 -26.30
N VAL A 132 -17.84 3.81 -25.92
CA VAL A 132 -18.98 3.58 -26.82
C VAL A 132 -18.96 4.56 -28.00
N VAL A 133 -18.68 5.85 -27.75
CA VAL A 133 -18.54 6.88 -28.81
C VAL A 133 -17.43 6.51 -29.80
N ASN A 134 -16.29 6.04 -29.33
CA ASN A 134 -15.17 5.62 -30.20
C ASN A 134 -15.56 4.46 -31.12
N VAL A 135 -16.32 3.48 -30.60
CA VAL A 135 -16.85 2.37 -31.40
C VAL A 135 -17.85 2.91 -32.44
N LEU A 136 -18.78 3.78 -32.04
CA LEU A 136 -19.80 4.37 -32.94
C LEU A 136 -19.19 5.21 -34.07
N THR A 137 -18.09 5.90 -33.79
CA THR A 137 -17.43 6.78 -34.75
C THR A 137 -16.33 6.08 -35.56
N ASN A 138 -16.11 4.77 -35.31
CA ASN A 138 -15.06 3.96 -35.94
C ASN A 138 -13.68 4.62 -35.89
N ARG A 139 -13.39 5.27 -34.78
CA ARG A 139 -12.12 6.01 -34.59
C ARG A 139 -11.06 5.06 -34.07
N PRO A 140 -9.87 4.98 -34.71
CA PRO A 140 -8.76 4.21 -34.18
C PRO A 140 -8.33 4.79 -32.85
N ARG A 141 -7.94 3.93 -31.92
CA ARG A 141 -7.27 4.37 -30.69
C ARG A 141 -5.93 4.99 -31.10
N VAL A 142 -5.74 6.27 -30.81
CA VAL A 142 -4.57 7.07 -31.22
C VAL A 142 -3.24 6.48 -30.73
N TRP A 143 -3.28 5.64 -29.71
CA TRP A 143 -2.13 5.03 -29.04
C TRP A 143 -1.40 3.92 -29.80
N LEU A 144 -2.05 3.30 -30.78
CA LEU A 144 -1.45 2.22 -31.57
C LEU A 144 -0.30 2.68 -32.48
N ALA A 145 0.01 3.97 -32.52
CA ALA A 145 1.02 4.58 -33.37
C ALA A 145 2.31 5.00 -32.62
N LEU A 146 2.47 4.63 -31.33
CA LEU A 146 3.73 4.90 -30.63
C LEU A 146 4.81 3.93 -31.15
N ASP A 147 5.81 4.45 -31.80
CA ASP A 147 6.97 3.72 -32.35
C ASP A 147 8.19 3.73 -31.39
N HIS A 148 8.13 4.54 -30.34
CA HIS A 148 9.17 4.64 -29.31
C HIS A 148 8.56 5.03 -27.95
N PRO A 149 9.26 4.75 -26.83
CA PRO A 149 8.80 5.15 -25.49
C PRO A 149 8.71 6.68 -25.35
N VAL A 150 7.61 7.16 -24.76
CA VAL A 150 7.30 8.59 -24.62
C VAL A 150 6.84 8.96 -23.19
N ILE A 151 6.90 10.25 -22.88
CA ILE A 151 6.20 10.82 -21.74
C ILE A 151 4.83 11.30 -22.24
N LEU A 152 3.75 10.74 -21.68
CA LEU A 152 2.39 11.14 -22.03
C LEU A 152 2.02 12.45 -21.35
N ALA A 153 1.52 13.41 -22.11
CA ALA A 153 0.97 14.64 -21.57
C ALA A 153 -0.50 14.81 -21.97
N ALA A 154 -1.36 15.08 -21.01
CA ALA A 154 -2.79 15.26 -21.25
C ALA A 154 -3.39 16.27 -20.27
N GLU A 155 -4.58 16.76 -20.58
CA GLU A 155 -5.34 17.53 -19.61
C GLU A 155 -5.77 16.64 -18.45
N MET A 156 -6.35 15.50 -18.74
CA MET A 156 -6.70 14.42 -17.82
C MET A 156 -6.53 13.09 -18.55
N LEU A 157 -6.04 12.07 -17.85
CA LEU A 157 -5.95 10.71 -18.36
C LEU A 157 -7.06 9.85 -17.78
N MET A 158 -7.64 9.01 -18.64
CA MET A 158 -8.62 8.01 -18.25
C MET A 158 -7.92 6.66 -18.02
N PRO A 159 -8.49 5.77 -17.19
CA PRO A 159 -7.95 4.42 -16.99
C PRO A 159 -7.70 3.68 -18.31
N SER A 160 -8.64 3.74 -19.23
CA SER A 160 -8.54 3.08 -20.54
C SER A 160 -7.37 3.55 -21.39
N ASP A 161 -6.94 4.78 -21.19
CA ASP A 161 -5.82 5.36 -21.93
C ASP A 161 -4.52 4.62 -21.58
N LEU A 162 -4.28 4.33 -20.33
CA LEU A 162 -3.07 3.67 -19.85
C LEU A 162 -3.00 2.19 -20.21
N PHE A 163 -4.12 1.47 -20.08
CA PHE A 163 -4.17 0.03 -20.39
C PHE A 163 -4.15 -0.28 -21.90
N SER A 164 -4.38 0.71 -22.75
CA SER A 164 -4.35 0.53 -24.20
C SER A 164 -2.93 0.59 -24.78
N VAL A 165 -1.95 1.04 -24.01
CA VAL A 165 -0.56 1.22 -24.45
C VAL A 165 0.27 -0.02 -24.07
N PRO A 166 1.13 -0.55 -24.96
CA PRO A 166 2.02 -1.66 -24.62
C PRO A 166 2.93 -1.31 -23.45
N ALA A 167 3.20 -2.29 -22.58
CA ALA A 167 4.09 -2.13 -21.45
C ALA A 167 5.47 -1.60 -21.90
N GLY A 168 6.00 -0.62 -21.19
CA GLY A 168 7.30 -0.01 -21.47
C GLY A 168 7.27 1.12 -22.50
N MET A 169 6.13 1.43 -23.14
CA MET A 169 6.01 2.56 -24.07
C MET A 169 5.67 3.89 -23.37
N ILE A 170 5.27 3.84 -22.10
CA ILE A 170 5.05 5.04 -21.28
C ILE A 170 6.22 5.16 -20.30
N LEU A 171 7.05 6.20 -20.50
CA LEU A 171 8.16 6.54 -19.60
C LEU A 171 7.68 7.34 -18.38
N GLY A 172 6.68 8.18 -18.56
CA GLY A 172 6.14 9.03 -17.53
C GLY A 172 4.82 9.66 -17.93
N ILE A 173 4.12 10.26 -17.00
CA ILE A 173 2.79 10.85 -17.17
C ILE A 173 2.81 12.28 -16.62
N ILE A 174 2.26 13.21 -17.38
CA ILE A 174 2.08 14.60 -16.98
C ILE A 174 0.65 15.02 -17.28
N THR A 175 -0.08 15.54 -16.29
CA THR A 175 -1.43 16.07 -16.52
C THR A 175 -1.54 17.52 -16.07
N SER A 176 -2.28 18.34 -16.85
CA SER A 176 -2.54 19.74 -16.47
C SER A 176 -3.58 19.86 -15.36
N GLU A 177 -4.47 18.88 -15.24
CA GLU A 177 -5.53 18.76 -14.23
C GLU A 177 -5.45 17.44 -13.49
N GLY A 178 -6.41 17.17 -12.59
CA GLY A 178 -6.50 15.97 -11.79
C GLY A 178 -5.94 16.16 -10.40
N ASN A 179 -5.86 15.07 -9.63
CA ASN A 179 -5.29 15.06 -8.29
C ASN A 179 -4.55 13.75 -8.02
N LYS A 180 -3.85 13.68 -6.88
CA LYS A 180 -3.07 12.50 -6.45
C LYS A 180 -3.92 11.24 -6.22
N GLN A 181 -5.24 11.38 -6.12
CA GLN A 181 -6.19 10.30 -5.86
C GLN A 181 -7.00 9.93 -7.11
N SER A 182 -6.75 10.58 -8.26
CA SER A 182 -7.39 10.23 -9.52
C SER A 182 -7.04 8.79 -9.92
N HIS A 183 -7.94 8.11 -10.63
CA HIS A 183 -7.72 6.74 -11.09
C HIS A 183 -6.46 6.60 -11.94
N ALA A 184 -6.17 7.56 -12.80
CA ALA A 184 -4.93 7.59 -13.58
C ALA A 184 -3.68 7.65 -12.69
N ALA A 185 -3.71 8.44 -11.60
CA ALA A 185 -2.62 8.52 -10.64
C ALA A 185 -2.45 7.21 -9.84
N ILE A 186 -3.56 6.55 -9.50
CA ILE A 186 -3.55 5.24 -8.83
C ILE A 186 -2.93 4.18 -9.75
N ILE A 187 -3.37 4.13 -11.01
CA ILE A 187 -2.84 3.19 -12.00
C ILE A 187 -1.36 3.47 -12.29
N ALA A 188 -0.96 4.75 -12.44
CA ALA A 188 0.44 5.11 -12.65
C ALA A 188 1.34 4.59 -11.50
N ARG A 189 0.88 4.69 -10.25
CA ARG A 189 1.59 4.14 -9.08
C ARG A 189 1.66 2.62 -9.11
N ALA A 190 0.56 1.94 -9.43
CA ALA A 190 0.53 0.48 -9.53
C ALA A 190 1.45 -0.04 -10.65
N MET A 191 1.58 0.70 -11.74
CA MET A 191 2.49 0.40 -12.85
C MET A 191 3.92 0.92 -12.65
N HIS A 192 4.22 1.59 -11.53
CA HIS A 192 5.50 2.24 -11.25
C HIS A 192 5.93 3.25 -12.33
N ILE A 193 4.97 3.96 -12.92
CA ILE A 193 5.23 5.00 -13.92
C ILE A 193 5.30 6.36 -13.22
N PRO A 194 6.40 7.12 -13.34
CA PRO A 194 6.51 8.48 -12.80
C PRO A 194 5.38 9.38 -13.28
N CYS A 195 4.68 10.05 -12.36
CA CYS A 195 3.50 10.84 -12.68
C CYS A 195 3.47 12.16 -11.90
N VAL A 196 3.27 13.26 -12.64
CA VAL A 196 3.03 14.59 -12.08
C VAL A 196 1.70 15.12 -12.59
N VAL A 197 0.88 15.63 -11.68
CA VAL A 197 -0.47 16.16 -11.97
C VAL A 197 -0.52 17.67 -11.68
N GLN A 198 -1.50 18.37 -12.26
CA GLN A 198 -1.73 19.80 -12.05
C GLN A 198 -0.56 20.71 -12.47
N VAL A 199 0.11 20.38 -13.57
CA VAL A 199 1.19 21.25 -14.12
C VAL A 199 0.66 22.50 -14.82
N GLY A 200 -0.66 22.59 -15.08
CA GLY A 200 -1.32 23.70 -15.74
C GLY A 200 -1.32 23.60 -17.27
N GLN A 201 -2.27 24.32 -17.90
CA GLN A 201 -2.49 24.30 -19.34
C GLN A 201 -1.29 24.83 -20.15
N ALA A 202 -0.56 25.80 -19.60
CA ALA A 202 0.63 26.39 -20.28
C ALA A 202 1.71 25.34 -20.60
N PHE A 203 1.81 24.26 -19.83
CA PHE A 203 2.71 23.16 -20.16
C PHE A 203 2.21 22.40 -21.40
N LEU A 204 0.93 22.06 -21.43
CA LEU A 204 0.34 21.29 -22.53
C LEU A 204 0.43 22.04 -23.88
N ASP A 205 0.31 23.36 -23.84
CA ASP A 205 0.39 24.19 -25.07
C ASP A 205 1.78 24.19 -25.69
N ASP A 206 2.81 23.96 -24.87
CA ASP A 206 4.22 24.05 -25.29
C ASP A 206 4.91 22.69 -25.48
N CYS A 207 4.35 21.57 -24.96
CA CYS A 207 5.13 20.37 -24.68
C CYS A 207 5.27 19.36 -25.83
N ASP A 208 4.36 19.35 -26.81
CA ASP A 208 4.28 18.28 -27.81
C ASP A 208 5.54 18.12 -28.65
N GLY A 209 6.01 16.88 -28.80
CA GLY A 209 7.22 16.53 -29.54
C GLY A 209 8.54 16.97 -28.88
N ARG A 210 8.49 17.74 -27.79
CA ARG A 210 9.66 18.29 -27.11
C ARG A 210 10.23 17.35 -26.08
N THR A 211 11.48 17.57 -25.68
CA THR A 211 12.12 16.75 -24.62
C THR A 211 11.82 17.34 -23.24
N VAL A 212 11.43 16.47 -22.32
CA VAL A 212 11.18 16.82 -20.92
C VAL A 212 12.03 15.94 -20.00
N VAL A 213 12.58 16.55 -18.94
CA VAL A 213 12.97 15.85 -17.72
C VAL A 213 11.79 15.94 -16.76
N LEU A 214 11.22 14.80 -16.42
CA LEU A 214 10.14 14.65 -15.45
C LEU A 214 10.74 14.15 -14.12
N ASP A 215 10.86 15.07 -13.16
CA ASP A 215 11.19 14.75 -11.76
C ASP A 215 9.90 14.66 -10.96
N ALA A 216 9.35 13.46 -10.94
CA ALA A 216 8.10 13.22 -10.24
C ALA A 216 8.27 13.11 -8.71
N ASP A 217 9.49 12.97 -8.19
CA ASP A 217 9.74 13.03 -6.76
C ASP A 217 9.52 14.46 -6.23
N ASN A 218 10.00 15.46 -6.97
CA ASN A 218 9.86 16.88 -6.65
C ASN A 218 8.65 17.56 -7.31
N GLY A 219 7.95 16.87 -8.22
CA GLY A 219 6.81 17.41 -8.97
C GLY A 219 7.22 18.40 -10.06
N GLU A 220 8.45 18.30 -10.58
CA GLU A 220 9.00 19.23 -11.57
C GLU A 220 8.99 18.65 -12.99
N CYS A 221 8.62 19.49 -13.96
CA CYS A 221 8.66 19.19 -15.39
C CYS A 221 9.56 20.22 -16.10
N ILE A 222 10.76 19.81 -16.51
CA ILE A 222 11.74 20.70 -17.15
C ILE A 222 11.68 20.49 -18.66
N LEU A 223 11.06 21.45 -19.35
CA LEU A 223 10.88 21.43 -20.79
C LEU A 223 12.13 22.01 -21.48
N ASP A 224 12.63 21.30 -22.51
CA ASP A 224 13.86 21.58 -23.23
C ASP A 224 15.03 21.86 -22.28
N PRO A 225 15.44 20.87 -21.48
CA PRO A 225 16.56 21.01 -20.55
C PRO A 225 17.84 21.39 -21.33
N ASP A 226 18.65 22.27 -20.76
CA ASP A 226 19.97 22.56 -21.29
C ASP A 226 20.93 21.38 -21.17
N ALA A 227 22.14 21.51 -21.73
CA ALA A 227 23.11 20.41 -21.76
C ALA A 227 23.51 19.94 -20.33
N ASN A 228 23.64 20.87 -19.40
CA ASN A 228 24.02 20.55 -18.01
C ASN A 228 22.89 19.81 -17.28
N THR A 229 21.65 20.31 -17.36
CA THR A 229 20.47 19.69 -16.78
C THR A 229 20.22 18.29 -17.37
N ARG A 230 20.40 18.11 -18.69
CA ARG A 230 20.34 16.80 -19.34
C ARG A 230 21.37 15.84 -18.77
N GLN A 231 22.61 16.28 -18.66
CA GLN A 231 23.69 15.43 -18.16
C GLN A 231 23.43 15.02 -16.70
N GLN A 232 22.99 15.95 -15.86
CA GLN A 232 22.63 15.65 -14.46
C GLN A 232 21.46 14.65 -14.38
N ALA A 233 20.40 14.85 -15.18
CA ALA A 233 19.26 13.94 -15.21
C ALA A 233 19.68 12.53 -15.68
N VAL A 234 20.45 12.42 -16.75
CA VAL A 234 20.95 11.13 -17.26
C VAL A 234 21.81 10.43 -16.21
N SER A 235 22.75 11.15 -15.57
CA SER A 235 23.57 10.58 -14.52
C SER A 235 22.72 10.04 -13.37
N ARG A 236 21.74 10.82 -12.93
CA ARG A 236 20.85 10.40 -11.83
C ARG A 236 19.95 9.22 -12.21
N ILE A 237 19.41 9.20 -13.43
CA ILE A 237 18.64 8.06 -13.96
C ILE A 237 19.51 6.80 -14.00
N CYS A 238 20.74 6.90 -14.50
CA CYS A 238 21.68 5.77 -14.53
C CYS A 238 22.01 5.28 -13.11
N GLU A 239 22.22 6.17 -12.16
CA GLU A 239 22.44 5.82 -10.75
C GLU A 239 21.24 5.06 -10.16
N LEU A 240 20.01 5.56 -10.34
CA LEU A 240 18.79 4.92 -9.86
C LEU A 240 18.58 3.53 -10.50
N GLN A 241 18.85 3.40 -11.80
CA GLN A 241 18.79 2.10 -12.50
C GLN A 241 19.83 1.13 -11.95
N TRP A 242 21.05 1.61 -11.68
CA TRP A 242 22.10 0.78 -11.09
C TRP A 242 21.75 0.37 -9.66
N GLU A 243 21.26 1.30 -8.82
CA GLU A 243 20.77 1.03 -7.47
C GLU A 243 19.65 -0.03 -7.48
N SER A 244 18.69 0.11 -8.39
CA SER A 244 17.60 -0.86 -8.55
C SER A 244 18.09 -2.24 -8.99
N ALA A 245 19.00 -2.31 -9.96
CA ALA A 245 19.59 -3.57 -10.42
C ALA A 245 20.44 -4.24 -9.32
N GLU A 246 21.20 -3.45 -8.55
CA GLU A 246 21.94 -3.95 -7.39
C GLU A 246 21.01 -4.46 -6.30
N ALA A 247 19.92 -3.73 -6.00
CA ALA A 247 18.90 -4.14 -5.05
C ALA A 247 18.27 -5.49 -5.45
N ALA A 248 17.88 -5.64 -6.71
CA ALA A 248 17.34 -6.89 -7.24
C ALA A 248 18.36 -8.06 -7.13
N ARG A 249 19.65 -7.79 -7.37
CA ARG A 249 20.70 -8.78 -7.18
C ARG A 249 20.87 -9.19 -5.72
N ILE A 250 20.86 -8.20 -4.80
CA ILE A 250 21.03 -8.46 -3.36
C ILE A 250 19.81 -9.18 -2.80
N SER A 251 18.59 -8.87 -3.25
CA SER A 251 17.36 -9.45 -2.72
C SER A 251 17.33 -10.98 -2.78
N VAL A 252 17.90 -11.57 -3.82
CA VAL A 252 17.94 -13.03 -4.03
C VAL A 252 19.12 -13.74 -3.38
N LEU A 253 20.11 -13.00 -2.83
CA LEU A 253 21.26 -13.62 -2.18
C LEU A 253 20.87 -14.26 -0.85
N PRO A 254 21.59 -15.33 -0.41
CA PRO A 254 21.36 -15.94 0.90
C PRO A 254 21.56 -14.98 2.05
N ASN A 255 20.73 -15.09 3.08
CA ASN A 255 20.84 -14.28 4.30
C ASN A 255 21.94 -14.86 5.23
N ARG A 256 23.21 -14.59 4.88
CA ARG A 256 24.39 -15.02 5.63
C ARG A 256 25.40 -13.90 5.73
N THR A 257 26.07 -13.82 6.88
CA THR A 257 27.19 -12.89 7.11
C THR A 257 28.42 -13.34 6.32
N LYS A 258 29.46 -12.49 6.30
CA LYS A 258 30.72 -12.79 5.58
C LYS A 258 31.45 -14.02 6.13
N ASP A 259 31.24 -14.36 7.40
CA ASP A 259 31.75 -15.54 8.09
C ASP A 259 30.70 -16.68 8.19
N ASP A 260 29.75 -16.67 7.27
CA ASP A 260 28.75 -17.73 7.03
C ASP A 260 27.74 -17.98 8.19
N VAL A 261 27.52 -16.98 9.04
CA VAL A 261 26.49 -17.08 10.07
C VAL A 261 25.12 -16.71 9.49
N PRO A 262 24.10 -17.57 9.61
CA PRO A 262 22.78 -17.29 9.07
C PRO A 262 22.09 -16.19 9.89
N PHE A 263 21.28 -15.37 9.20
CA PHE A 263 20.35 -14.42 9.81
C PHE A 263 19.00 -14.45 9.07
N GLU A 264 17.96 -14.07 9.78
CA GLU A 264 16.61 -13.93 9.24
C GLU A 264 16.31 -12.45 9.04
N LEU A 265 15.79 -12.08 7.88
CA LEU A 265 15.38 -10.73 7.57
C LEU A 265 13.88 -10.72 7.28
N LEU A 266 13.11 -10.08 8.15
CA LEU A 266 11.67 -9.97 8.13
C LEU A 266 11.25 -8.53 7.86
N ALA A 267 10.00 -8.33 7.47
CA ALA A 267 9.47 -7.00 7.20
C ALA A 267 8.47 -6.53 8.26
N ASN A 268 8.41 -5.19 8.45
CA ASN A 268 7.33 -4.51 9.13
C ASN A 268 6.30 -4.09 8.09
N CYS A 269 5.08 -4.62 8.16
CA CYS A 269 4.03 -4.43 7.17
C CYS A 269 2.72 -3.95 7.80
N TYR A 270 1.87 -3.34 6.98
CA TYR A 270 0.51 -2.93 7.36
C TYR A 270 -0.55 -3.75 6.62
N GLY A 271 -0.23 -4.39 5.49
CA GLY A 271 -1.17 -5.19 4.70
C GLY A 271 -0.51 -5.98 3.60
N GLN A 272 -1.34 -6.52 2.71
CA GLN A 272 -0.95 -7.42 1.64
C GLN A 272 0.10 -6.79 0.70
N GLU A 273 -0.12 -5.56 0.25
CA GLU A 273 0.78 -4.88 -0.70
C GLU A 273 2.20 -4.69 -0.13
N ASP A 274 2.30 -4.31 1.15
CA ASP A 274 3.59 -4.19 1.82
C ASP A 274 4.31 -5.54 1.91
N ILE A 275 3.56 -6.63 2.16
CA ILE A 275 4.12 -7.99 2.24
C ILE A 275 4.68 -8.41 0.89
N GLU A 276 3.92 -8.22 -0.18
CA GLU A 276 4.36 -8.55 -1.54
C GLU A 276 5.64 -7.77 -1.93
N SER A 277 5.65 -6.47 -1.66
CA SER A 277 6.82 -5.60 -1.88
C SER A 277 8.03 -6.04 -1.06
N ALA A 278 7.82 -6.36 0.22
CA ALA A 278 8.90 -6.82 1.10
C ALA A 278 9.51 -8.15 0.66
N LEU A 279 8.70 -9.10 0.21
CA LEU A 279 9.18 -10.39 -0.33
C LEU A 279 10.01 -10.18 -1.61
N GLN A 280 9.59 -9.26 -2.49
CA GLN A 280 10.38 -8.88 -3.67
C GLN A 280 11.72 -8.26 -3.28
N ALA A 281 11.76 -7.49 -2.20
CA ALA A 281 12.99 -6.94 -1.62
C ALA A 281 13.84 -7.97 -0.84
N GLY A 282 13.41 -9.25 -0.77
CA GLY A 282 14.17 -10.34 -0.18
C GLY A 282 13.91 -10.58 1.30
N ALA A 283 12.79 -10.14 1.85
CA ALA A 283 12.33 -10.56 3.17
C ALA A 283 11.92 -12.03 3.16
N SER A 284 12.14 -12.73 4.27
CA SER A 284 11.75 -14.14 4.45
C SER A 284 10.32 -14.30 4.97
N GLY A 285 9.66 -13.20 5.36
CA GLY A 285 8.34 -13.16 5.95
C GLY A 285 8.08 -11.83 6.65
N VAL A 286 7.07 -11.81 7.53
CA VAL A 286 6.62 -10.63 8.26
C VAL A 286 6.93 -10.78 9.74
N GLY A 287 7.83 -9.94 10.27
CA GLY A 287 8.17 -9.92 11.69
C GLY A 287 7.27 -9.02 12.54
N LEU A 288 6.58 -8.08 11.88
CA LEU A 288 5.60 -7.21 12.51
C LEU A 288 4.51 -6.83 11.51
N LEU A 289 3.33 -7.44 11.61
CA LEU A 289 2.12 -6.97 10.94
C LEU A 289 1.35 -6.06 11.91
N ARG A 290 1.16 -4.81 11.51
CA ARG A 290 0.37 -3.81 12.25
C ARG A 290 -1.04 -3.77 11.70
N SER A 291 -2.02 -4.26 12.46
CA SER A 291 -3.43 -4.33 12.05
C SER A 291 -4.31 -3.17 12.57
N GLY A 292 -3.73 -2.25 13.35
CA GLY A 292 -4.48 -1.18 14.03
C GLY A 292 -5.24 -0.21 13.10
N TYR A 293 -4.79 -0.07 11.84
CA TYR A 293 -5.47 0.81 10.87
C TYR A 293 -6.83 0.28 10.39
N MET A 294 -7.13 -1.01 10.60
CA MET A 294 -8.45 -1.57 10.29
C MET A 294 -9.54 -0.99 11.20
N MET A 295 -9.15 -0.47 12.36
CA MET A 295 -10.07 0.12 13.32
C MET A 295 -10.39 1.56 12.89
N LEU A 296 -11.49 1.74 12.18
CA LEU A 296 -11.99 3.07 11.83
C LEU A 296 -12.75 3.70 13.00
N PRO A 297 -12.67 5.04 13.20
CA PRO A 297 -13.44 5.73 14.22
C PRO A 297 -14.95 5.44 14.09
N GLY A 298 -15.56 4.99 15.19
CA GLY A 298 -17.01 4.76 15.25
C GLY A 298 -17.53 3.45 14.64
N ARG A 299 -16.64 2.59 14.06
CA ARG A 299 -17.04 1.28 13.53
C ARG A 299 -16.12 0.19 14.08
N PRO A 300 -16.61 -0.68 14.99
CA PRO A 300 -15.86 -1.87 15.36
C PRO A 300 -15.74 -2.80 14.16
N VAL A 301 -14.54 -3.33 13.92
CA VAL A 301 -14.30 -4.34 12.87
C VAL A 301 -14.73 -5.69 13.40
N ASP A 302 -15.59 -6.38 12.67
CA ASP A 302 -16.09 -7.69 13.09
C ASP A 302 -15.05 -8.81 12.92
N GLU A 303 -15.35 -10.01 13.45
CA GLU A 303 -14.46 -11.16 13.40
C GLU A 303 -14.18 -11.62 11.96
N GLN A 304 -15.19 -11.59 11.10
CA GLN A 304 -15.06 -12.04 9.71
C GLN A 304 -14.21 -11.09 8.86
N GLU A 305 -14.38 -9.77 9.02
CA GLU A 305 -13.54 -8.77 8.36
C GLU A 305 -12.06 -8.92 8.76
N GLN A 306 -11.80 -9.13 10.07
CA GLN A 306 -10.45 -9.37 10.55
C GLN A 306 -9.86 -10.69 10.03
N PHE A 307 -10.65 -11.76 10.03
CA PHE A 307 -10.24 -13.07 9.50
C PHE A 307 -9.80 -12.96 8.03
N VAL A 308 -10.64 -12.35 7.18
CA VAL A 308 -10.34 -12.17 5.74
C VAL A 308 -9.06 -11.37 5.55
N PHE A 309 -8.86 -10.32 6.31
CA PHE A 309 -7.63 -9.52 6.26
C PHE A 309 -6.38 -10.34 6.64
N TYR A 310 -6.42 -11.07 7.77
CA TYR A 310 -5.26 -11.89 8.18
C TYR A 310 -5.00 -13.02 7.18
N GLN A 311 -6.04 -13.64 6.65
CA GLN A 311 -5.93 -14.67 5.63
C GLN A 311 -5.27 -14.14 4.35
N SER A 312 -5.64 -12.94 3.87
CA SER A 312 -5.01 -12.32 2.71
C SER A 312 -3.53 -12.01 2.95
N CYS A 313 -3.16 -11.56 4.16
CA CYS A 313 -1.77 -11.34 4.53
C CYS A 313 -0.95 -12.64 4.57
N ILE A 314 -1.53 -13.73 5.08
CA ILE A 314 -0.90 -15.07 5.08
C ILE A 314 -0.67 -15.55 3.65
N ALA A 315 -1.67 -15.43 2.79
CA ALA A 315 -1.55 -15.82 1.38
C ALA A 315 -0.45 -15.02 0.65
N ALA A 316 -0.39 -13.70 0.88
CA ALA A 316 0.63 -12.81 0.33
C ALA A 316 2.04 -13.18 0.79
N ALA A 317 2.19 -13.73 2.00
CA ALA A 317 3.49 -14.15 2.54
C ALA A 317 4.06 -15.43 1.89
N LYS A 318 3.30 -16.12 1.02
CA LYS A 318 3.75 -17.27 0.20
C LYS A 318 4.48 -18.36 1.01
N GLY A 319 3.97 -18.66 2.21
CA GLY A 319 4.55 -19.64 3.12
C GLY A 319 5.59 -19.07 4.11
N GLY A 320 5.96 -17.80 4.00
CA GLY A 320 6.72 -17.08 5.02
C GLY A 320 5.89 -16.86 6.28
N VAL A 321 6.55 -16.77 7.44
CA VAL A 321 5.85 -16.51 8.70
C VAL A 321 5.24 -15.11 8.72
N VAL A 322 4.03 -14.97 9.26
CA VAL A 322 3.39 -13.69 9.53
C VAL A 322 3.23 -13.52 11.04
N THR A 323 3.97 -12.56 11.63
CA THR A 323 3.86 -12.26 13.07
C THR A 323 2.95 -11.06 13.26
N VAL A 324 1.77 -11.28 13.83
CA VAL A 324 0.75 -10.24 14.01
C VAL A 324 0.84 -9.66 15.42
N ARG A 325 0.95 -8.34 15.51
CA ARG A 325 0.78 -7.62 16.78
C ARG A 325 -0.71 -7.39 17.02
N THR A 326 -1.20 -7.78 18.21
CA THR A 326 -2.57 -7.41 18.61
C THR A 326 -2.73 -5.88 18.70
N PHE A 327 -3.95 -5.39 18.71
CA PHE A 327 -4.21 -3.96 18.68
C PHE A 327 -3.48 -3.21 19.80
N ASP A 328 -2.94 -2.06 19.46
CA ASP A 328 -2.25 -1.17 20.38
C ASP A 328 -3.03 0.16 20.49
N PHE A 329 -4.17 0.08 21.15
CA PHE A 329 -5.02 1.23 21.40
C PHE A 329 -4.26 2.31 22.19
N GLY A 330 -4.35 3.55 21.75
CA GLY A 330 -3.66 4.70 22.36
C GLY A 330 -2.48 5.24 21.53
N VAL A 331 -1.93 4.48 20.57
CA VAL A 331 -0.88 4.95 19.63
C VAL A 331 -1.44 5.12 18.22
N ASP A 332 -2.35 4.27 17.80
CA ASP A 332 -3.01 4.39 16.51
C ASP A 332 -4.02 5.54 16.55
N ARG A 333 -3.67 6.66 15.92
CA ARG A 333 -4.43 7.93 15.93
C ARG A 333 -5.92 7.80 15.53
N ALA A 334 -6.26 6.76 14.77
CA ALA A 334 -7.64 6.47 14.37
C ALA A 334 -8.58 6.12 15.54
N MET A 335 -8.04 5.77 16.71
CA MET A 335 -8.82 5.34 17.88
C MET A 335 -9.02 6.44 18.94
N ALA A 336 -8.33 7.57 18.83
CA ALA A 336 -8.44 8.66 19.81
C ALA A 336 -9.87 9.23 19.92
N ASP A 337 -10.66 9.16 18.84
CA ASP A 337 -12.04 9.65 18.80
C ASP A 337 -13.06 8.69 19.42
N ILE A 338 -12.76 7.38 19.53
CA ILE A 338 -13.66 6.40 20.17
C ILE A 338 -13.63 6.54 21.70
N HIS A 339 -12.56 7.10 22.24
CA HIS A 339 -12.35 7.27 23.67
C HIS A 339 -12.44 8.76 24.07
N ARG A 340 -13.55 9.41 23.71
CA ARG A 340 -13.85 10.76 24.23
C ARG A 340 -13.77 10.77 25.75
N GLY A 341 -12.65 11.27 26.30
CA GLY A 341 -12.41 11.43 27.74
C GLY A 341 -11.22 10.66 28.33
N LEU A 342 -10.56 9.76 27.57
CA LEU A 342 -9.25 9.23 27.95
C LEU A 342 -8.21 9.98 27.13
N GLU A 343 -7.41 10.82 27.76
CA GLU A 343 -6.26 11.48 27.14
C GLU A 343 -5.41 10.41 26.44
N SER A 344 -4.96 10.67 25.22
CA SER A 344 -4.07 9.77 24.44
C SER A 344 -2.68 9.75 25.07
N SER A 345 -2.57 9.13 26.24
CA SER A 345 -1.31 8.98 26.95
C SER A 345 -0.54 7.79 26.38
N LYS A 346 0.73 8.00 26.08
CA LYS A 346 1.67 6.91 25.77
C LYS A 346 1.99 6.06 26.99
N LEU A 347 1.57 6.47 28.17
CA LEU A 347 1.68 5.76 29.45
C LEU A 347 0.32 5.21 29.89
N GLY A 348 0.33 4.13 30.67
CA GLY A 348 -0.88 3.58 31.28
C GLY A 348 -1.66 2.63 30.38
N LEU A 349 -2.89 3.00 29.98
CA LEU A 349 -3.80 2.12 29.22
C LEU A 349 -3.51 2.13 27.73
N ARG A 350 -2.63 1.26 27.28
CA ARG A 350 -2.39 0.97 25.86
C ARG A 350 -1.97 -0.51 25.69
N GLY A 351 -1.97 -0.97 24.44
CA GLY A 351 -1.58 -2.33 24.10
C GLY A 351 -2.39 -3.36 24.85
N ILE A 352 -1.74 -4.39 25.40
CA ILE A 352 -2.41 -5.48 26.10
C ILE A 352 -3.31 -5.01 27.24
N ARG A 353 -2.93 -3.97 27.98
CA ARG A 353 -3.74 -3.44 29.08
C ARG A 353 -5.08 -2.87 28.62
N SER A 354 -5.10 -2.23 27.47
CA SER A 354 -6.34 -1.74 26.86
C SER A 354 -7.16 -2.89 26.31
N SER A 355 -6.51 -3.88 25.69
CA SER A 355 -7.16 -5.06 25.15
C SER A 355 -7.84 -5.90 26.23
N LEU A 356 -7.16 -6.15 27.36
CA LEU A 356 -7.74 -6.86 28.50
C LEU A 356 -8.92 -6.13 29.16
N ARG A 357 -8.95 -4.80 29.09
CA ARG A 357 -10.11 -4.02 29.54
C ARG A 357 -11.29 -4.05 28.56
N GLN A 358 -11.03 -4.24 27.27
CA GLN A 358 -12.00 -4.32 26.18
C GLN A 358 -12.13 -5.77 25.70
N THR A 359 -12.44 -6.68 26.61
CA THR A 359 -12.41 -8.13 26.40
C THR A 359 -13.15 -8.58 25.16
N HIS A 360 -14.32 -8.02 24.85
CA HIS A 360 -15.09 -8.41 23.68
C HIS A 360 -14.35 -8.12 22.36
N GLN A 361 -13.72 -6.94 22.23
CA GLN A 361 -12.93 -6.62 21.01
C GLN A 361 -11.67 -7.49 20.94
N PHE A 362 -11.08 -7.80 22.08
CA PHE A 362 -9.90 -8.65 22.14
C PHE A 362 -10.24 -10.11 21.80
N GLU A 363 -11.38 -10.65 22.30
CA GLU A 363 -11.91 -11.96 21.89
C GLU A 363 -12.14 -12.03 20.37
N THR A 364 -12.80 -11.01 19.80
CA THR A 364 -13.03 -10.89 18.35
C THR A 364 -11.72 -10.99 17.57
N GLN A 365 -10.68 -10.27 18.00
CA GLN A 365 -9.37 -10.31 17.35
C GLN A 365 -8.69 -11.67 17.49
N ILE A 366 -8.68 -12.26 18.70
CA ILE A 366 -8.02 -13.55 18.94
C ILE A 366 -8.74 -14.67 18.18
N CYS A 367 -10.08 -14.70 18.14
CA CYS A 367 -10.82 -15.67 17.33
C CYS A 367 -10.46 -15.56 15.84
N ALA A 368 -10.46 -14.36 15.29
CA ALA A 368 -10.08 -14.12 13.90
C ALA A 368 -8.64 -14.59 13.59
N LEU A 369 -7.69 -14.33 14.50
CA LEU A 369 -6.29 -14.74 14.36
C LEU A 369 -6.11 -16.25 14.42
N LEU A 370 -6.79 -16.94 15.36
CA LEU A 370 -6.75 -18.39 15.49
C LEU A 370 -7.32 -19.09 14.25
N ARG A 371 -8.43 -18.57 13.70
CA ARG A 371 -9.02 -19.06 12.44
C ARG A 371 -8.06 -18.84 11.27
N ALA A 372 -7.49 -17.65 11.15
CA ALA A 372 -6.55 -17.35 10.09
C ALA A 372 -5.29 -18.22 10.13
N ALA A 373 -4.82 -18.58 11.32
CA ALA A 373 -3.66 -19.45 11.51
C ALA A 373 -3.81 -20.86 10.91
N ALA A 374 -5.04 -21.34 10.69
CA ALA A 374 -5.29 -22.60 9.99
C ALA A 374 -4.87 -22.56 8.51
N HIS A 375 -4.70 -21.35 7.93
CA HIS A 375 -4.38 -21.17 6.52
C HIS A 375 -2.88 -20.95 6.23
N GLY A 376 -2.02 -20.92 7.25
CA GLY A 376 -0.57 -20.81 7.06
C GLY A 376 0.19 -20.31 8.29
N PRO A 377 1.52 -20.17 8.19
CA PRO A 377 2.37 -19.85 9.34
C PRO A 377 2.06 -18.47 9.94
N LEU A 378 1.34 -18.43 11.03
CA LEU A 378 0.98 -17.21 11.77
C LEU A 378 1.48 -17.31 13.22
N ARG A 379 1.97 -16.18 13.74
CA ARG A 379 2.35 -15.98 15.16
C ARG A 379 1.64 -14.74 15.67
N VAL A 380 1.26 -14.75 16.94
CA VAL A 380 0.58 -13.62 17.60
C VAL A 380 1.43 -13.07 18.73
N MET A 381 1.65 -11.75 18.78
CA MET A 381 2.39 -11.11 19.86
C MET A 381 1.56 -10.04 20.57
N PHE A 382 1.71 -9.98 21.88
CA PHE A 382 1.07 -8.98 22.72
C PHE A 382 1.99 -7.79 22.98
N PRO A 383 1.58 -6.55 22.59
CA PRO A 383 2.35 -5.35 22.85
C PRO A 383 2.14 -4.86 24.29
N MET A 384 3.13 -4.15 24.83
CA MET A 384 3.05 -3.48 26.14
C MET A 384 2.86 -4.39 27.33
N VAL A 385 3.25 -5.65 27.23
CA VAL A 385 3.33 -6.56 28.39
C VAL A 385 4.40 -6.02 29.35
N THR A 386 4.07 -5.93 30.63
CA THR A 386 4.96 -5.36 31.66
C THR A 386 5.35 -6.34 32.74
N ASN A 387 4.54 -7.33 32.96
CA ASN A 387 4.69 -8.36 34.01
C ASN A 387 4.04 -9.66 33.56
N LEU A 388 4.21 -10.69 34.36
CA LEU A 388 3.66 -12.02 34.08
C LEU A 388 2.13 -12.08 34.16
N GLU A 389 1.53 -11.27 35.04
CA GLU A 389 0.07 -11.21 35.19
C GLU A 389 -0.61 -10.75 33.90
N ASP A 390 -0.04 -9.77 33.18
CA ASP A 390 -0.55 -9.32 31.86
C ASP A 390 -0.54 -10.49 30.85
N TRP A 391 0.52 -11.30 30.85
CA TRP A 391 0.66 -12.48 30.00
C TRP A 391 -0.34 -13.57 30.34
N ASP A 392 -0.43 -13.95 31.62
CA ASP A 392 -1.31 -15.03 32.08
C ASP A 392 -2.78 -14.70 31.84
N GLU A 393 -3.17 -13.43 32.00
CA GLU A 393 -4.54 -12.97 31.72
C GLU A 393 -4.86 -13.04 30.23
N ALA A 394 -3.93 -12.62 29.37
CA ALA A 394 -4.08 -12.74 27.93
C ALA A 394 -4.18 -14.20 27.47
N MET A 395 -3.36 -15.09 28.03
CA MET A 395 -3.38 -16.52 27.68
C MET A 395 -4.64 -17.25 28.20
N ARG A 396 -5.25 -16.79 29.30
CA ARG A 396 -6.57 -17.28 29.74
C ARG A 396 -7.66 -16.92 28.72
N LEU A 397 -7.62 -15.71 28.17
CA LEU A 397 -8.54 -15.29 27.10
C LEU A 397 -8.31 -16.09 25.81
N VAL A 398 -7.06 -16.34 25.43
CA VAL A 398 -6.74 -17.23 24.30
C VAL A 398 -7.33 -18.63 24.48
N ALA A 399 -7.21 -19.21 25.70
CA ALA A 399 -7.79 -20.51 26.00
C ALA A 399 -9.32 -20.48 25.88
N HIS A 400 -9.97 -19.42 26.33
CA HIS A 400 -11.40 -19.20 26.17
C HIS A 400 -11.81 -19.13 24.70
N CYS A 401 -11.09 -18.34 23.88
CA CYS A 401 -11.35 -18.23 22.44
C CYS A 401 -11.20 -19.59 21.71
N ARG A 402 -10.19 -20.38 22.06
CA ARG A 402 -10.03 -21.74 21.53
C ARG A 402 -11.22 -22.63 21.87
N GLN A 403 -11.80 -22.49 23.07
CA GLN A 403 -13.00 -23.23 23.49
C GLN A 403 -14.22 -22.73 22.69
N LEU A 404 -14.44 -21.44 22.56
CA LEU A 404 -15.53 -20.86 21.76
C LEU A 404 -15.52 -21.35 20.30
N LEU A 405 -14.35 -21.38 19.66
CA LEU A 405 -14.23 -21.84 18.27
C LEU A 405 -14.53 -23.33 18.13
N ARG A 406 -14.15 -24.17 19.12
CA ARG A 406 -14.54 -25.60 19.17
C ARG A 406 -16.06 -25.75 19.28
N GLU A 407 -16.70 -24.97 20.16
CA GLU A 407 -18.16 -25.02 20.36
C GLU A 407 -18.93 -24.56 19.13
N ARG A 408 -18.37 -23.58 18.36
CA ARG A 408 -18.92 -23.14 17.09
C ARG A 408 -18.65 -24.10 15.92
N GLY A 409 -17.78 -25.10 16.11
CA GLY A 409 -17.33 -26.00 15.03
C GLY A 409 -16.52 -25.32 13.94
N GLU A 410 -15.86 -24.19 14.26
CA GLU A 410 -15.04 -23.46 13.32
C GLU A 410 -13.61 -24.01 13.25
N GLU A 411 -13.03 -24.00 12.03
CA GLU A 411 -11.64 -24.42 11.83
C GLU A 411 -10.67 -23.38 12.38
N PHE A 412 -9.67 -23.81 13.15
CA PHE A 412 -8.61 -22.96 13.70
C PHE A 412 -7.36 -23.79 14.02
N ASP A 413 -6.19 -23.13 14.13
CA ASP A 413 -4.97 -23.80 14.58
C ASP A 413 -4.84 -23.75 16.11
N PRO A 414 -4.99 -24.89 16.81
CA PRO A 414 -4.84 -24.93 18.27
C PRO A 414 -3.41 -24.69 18.75
N ASN A 415 -2.41 -24.81 17.87
CA ASN A 415 -0.99 -24.67 18.16
C ASN A 415 -0.41 -23.31 17.75
N THR A 416 -1.27 -22.35 17.38
CA THR A 416 -0.84 -21.00 17.05
C THR A 416 0.12 -20.47 18.11
N PRO A 417 1.36 -20.05 17.74
CA PRO A 417 2.35 -19.55 18.68
C PRO A 417 1.98 -18.15 19.19
N PHE A 418 2.10 -17.95 20.50
CA PHE A 418 1.93 -16.64 21.15
C PHE A 418 3.25 -16.18 21.75
N GLY A 419 3.52 -14.87 21.67
CA GLY A 419 4.75 -14.25 22.12
C GLY A 419 4.57 -12.89 22.78
N VAL A 420 5.63 -12.43 23.42
CA VAL A 420 5.70 -11.12 24.08
C VAL A 420 6.48 -10.13 23.23
N MET A 421 5.94 -8.91 23.08
CA MET A 421 6.66 -7.78 22.51
C MET A 421 7.28 -6.93 23.63
N PHE A 422 8.60 -6.99 23.76
CA PHE A 422 9.40 -6.28 24.77
C PHE A 422 9.58 -4.80 24.38
N GLY A 423 8.65 -3.98 24.81
CA GLY A 423 8.69 -2.52 24.66
C GLY A 423 8.82 -1.79 25.99
N VAL A 424 8.75 -2.51 27.14
CA VAL A 424 8.83 -1.93 28.48
C VAL A 424 10.00 -2.54 29.26
N PRO A 425 10.85 -1.71 29.92
CA PRO A 425 12.01 -2.21 30.66
C PRO A 425 11.70 -3.27 31.73
N SER A 426 10.54 -3.15 32.42
CA SER A 426 10.15 -4.13 33.45
C SER A 426 10.06 -5.56 32.89
N ALA A 427 9.43 -5.75 31.74
CA ALA A 427 9.36 -7.06 31.09
C ALA A 427 10.75 -7.59 30.69
N CYS A 428 11.67 -6.72 30.26
CA CYS A 428 13.03 -7.14 29.93
C CYS A 428 13.81 -7.66 31.14
N LEU A 429 13.53 -7.16 32.34
CA LEU A 429 14.18 -7.56 33.60
C LEU A 429 13.73 -8.93 34.10
N THR A 430 12.60 -9.42 33.63
CA THR A 430 11.99 -10.71 34.02
C THR A 430 11.69 -11.58 32.79
N ALA A 431 12.52 -11.47 31.75
CA ALA A 431 12.27 -12.12 30.48
C ALA A 431 12.23 -13.66 30.57
N GLU A 432 13.00 -14.25 31.48
CA GLU A 432 13.03 -15.68 31.76
C GLU A 432 11.70 -16.22 32.26
N GLU A 433 10.95 -15.47 33.07
CA GLU A 433 9.66 -15.88 33.62
C GLU A 433 8.63 -16.15 32.49
N PHE A 434 8.66 -15.39 31.41
CA PHE A 434 7.75 -15.61 30.27
C PHE A 434 8.05 -16.93 29.54
N VAL A 435 9.32 -17.35 29.48
CA VAL A 435 9.70 -18.65 28.91
C VAL A 435 9.13 -19.78 29.77
N GLU A 436 9.29 -19.69 31.07
CA GLU A 436 8.79 -20.69 32.04
C GLU A 436 7.25 -20.82 31.98
N HIS A 437 6.55 -19.72 31.63
CA HIS A 437 5.10 -19.67 31.46
C HIS A 437 4.62 -19.90 30.00
N GLY A 438 5.45 -20.54 29.17
CA GLY A 438 5.05 -21.07 27.86
C GLY A 438 4.98 -20.05 26.74
N CYS A 439 5.67 -18.93 26.85
CA CYS A 439 5.85 -18.01 25.74
C CYS A 439 6.65 -18.69 24.63
N ASN A 440 6.17 -18.60 23.38
CA ASN A 440 6.76 -19.35 22.28
C ASN A 440 7.85 -18.58 21.52
N PHE A 441 7.87 -17.26 21.59
CA PHE A 441 8.86 -16.41 20.93
C PHE A 441 8.88 -15.00 21.54
N PHE A 442 9.96 -14.28 21.33
CA PHE A 442 10.13 -12.91 21.77
C PHE A 442 10.26 -11.96 20.59
N VAL A 443 9.73 -10.74 20.76
CA VAL A 443 9.98 -9.62 19.84
C VAL A 443 10.42 -8.40 20.65
N ILE A 444 11.54 -7.79 20.29
CA ILE A 444 12.03 -6.56 20.95
C ILE A 444 11.61 -5.36 20.09
N GLU A 445 10.77 -4.47 20.64
CA GLU A 445 10.35 -3.23 19.98
C GLU A 445 11.21 -2.06 20.44
N THR A 446 12.16 -1.66 19.61
CA THR A 446 13.15 -0.64 19.97
C THR A 446 12.56 0.74 20.20
N ASN A 447 11.45 1.09 19.56
CA ASN A 447 10.86 2.42 19.70
C ASN A 447 10.28 2.63 21.10
N ASP A 448 9.42 1.73 21.53
CA ASP A 448 8.80 1.80 22.86
C ASP A 448 9.84 1.56 23.96
N LEU A 449 10.72 0.58 23.77
CA LEU A 449 11.76 0.29 24.75
C LEU A 449 12.68 1.50 24.95
N THR A 450 13.07 2.21 23.89
CA THR A 450 13.88 3.44 23.99
C THR A 450 13.11 4.54 24.71
N GLN A 451 11.84 4.75 24.35
CA GLN A 451 10.99 5.77 24.94
C GLN A 451 10.88 5.60 26.46
N TYR A 452 10.59 4.39 26.93
CA TYR A 452 10.39 4.12 28.36
C TYR A 452 11.71 4.00 29.13
N THR A 453 12.78 3.49 28.51
CA THR A 453 14.11 3.45 29.14
C THR A 453 14.67 4.85 29.40
N HIS A 454 14.44 5.76 28.47
CA HIS A 454 14.98 7.13 28.56
C HIS A 454 13.94 8.17 29.04
N ALA A 455 12.70 7.74 29.34
CA ALA A 455 11.61 8.61 29.74
C ALA A 455 11.41 9.78 28.75
N VAL A 456 11.46 9.50 27.46
CA VAL A 456 11.39 10.50 26.38
C VAL A 456 10.30 10.16 25.40
N ASP A 457 9.44 11.12 25.08
CA ASP A 457 8.44 10.97 24.04
C ASP A 457 9.09 11.20 22.67
N ARG A 458 9.04 10.17 21.79
CA ARG A 458 9.63 10.19 20.45
C ARG A 458 9.00 11.18 19.48
N ASP A 459 7.75 11.60 19.75
CA ASP A 459 7.01 12.52 18.87
C ASP A 459 7.29 13.99 19.22
N ILE A 460 8.06 14.24 20.28
CA ILE A 460 8.46 15.59 20.71
C ILE A 460 9.85 15.90 20.18
N SER A 461 9.94 16.68 19.12
CA SER A 461 11.19 16.99 18.41
C SER A 461 12.26 17.62 19.30
N ILE A 462 11.88 18.49 20.23
CA ILE A 462 12.82 19.14 21.18
C ILE A 462 13.49 18.13 22.13
N ALA A 463 12.88 16.95 22.31
CA ALA A 463 13.40 15.88 23.16
C ALA A 463 14.23 14.83 22.39
N GLU A 464 14.36 14.94 21.07
CA GLU A 464 15.02 13.96 20.20
C GLU A 464 16.45 13.62 20.66
N ARG A 465 17.21 14.59 21.17
CA ARG A 465 18.57 14.36 21.67
C ARG A 465 18.67 13.34 22.81
N TYR A 466 17.58 13.09 23.53
CA TYR A 466 17.48 12.12 24.61
C TYR A 466 17.04 10.73 24.13
N TYR A 467 16.48 10.64 22.93
CA TYR A 467 16.05 9.38 22.32
C TYR A 467 17.26 8.63 21.74
N ARG A 468 17.80 7.66 22.50
CA ARG A 468 19.08 6.98 22.19
C ARG A 468 18.92 5.45 22.10
N PRO A 469 18.47 4.91 20.95
CA PRO A 469 18.19 3.48 20.78
C PRO A 469 19.43 2.59 20.86
N ALA A 470 20.63 3.14 20.66
CA ALA A 470 21.90 2.42 20.77
C ALA A 470 22.65 2.67 22.10
N SER A 471 21.98 3.22 23.13
CA SER A 471 22.59 3.50 24.43
C SER A 471 23.03 2.23 25.16
N HIS A 472 23.91 2.40 26.15
CA HIS A 472 24.37 1.26 26.98
C HIS A 472 23.22 0.62 27.76
N ALA A 473 22.24 1.41 28.24
CA ALA A 473 21.03 0.90 28.89
C ALA A 473 20.21 -0.01 27.97
N MET A 474 19.96 0.45 26.74
CA MET A 474 19.26 -0.34 25.72
C MET A 474 19.99 -1.66 25.44
N LYS A 475 21.30 -1.62 25.23
CA LYS A 475 22.11 -2.82 24.98
C LYS A 475 22.06 -3.83 26.14
N LYS A 476 21.98 -3.35 27.40
CA LYS A 476 21.81 -4.24 28.55
C LYS A 476 20.44 -4.92 28.55
N LEU A 477 19.37 -4.15 28.36
CA LEU A 477 18.01 -4.70 28.31
C LEU A 477 17.85 -5.70 27.16
N ILE A 478 18.31 -5.34 25.95
CA ILE A 478 18.28 -6.22 24.78
C ILE A 478 19.03 -7.53 25.07
N ARG A 479 20.21 -7.45 25.70
CA ARG A 479 21.01 -8.63 26.05
C ARG A 479 20.27 -9.56 27.00
N MET A 480 19.62 -9.04 28.03
CA MET A 480 18.82 -9.84 28.98
C MET A 480 17.73 -10.65 28.25
N VAL A 481 16.98 -10.00 27.34
CA VAL A 481 15.95 -10.69 26.54
C VAL A 481 16.56 -11.73 25.61
N VAL A 482 17.70 -11.45 24.98
CA VAL A 482 18.40 -12.40 24.10
C VAL A 482 18.94 -13.60 24.86
N GLU A 483 19.47 -13.39 26.06
CA GLU A 483 19.98 -14.45 26.94
C GLU A 483 18.84 -15.35 27.43
N ALA A 484 17.73 -14.77 27.90
CA ALA A 484 16.55 -15.51 28.30
C ALA A 484 15.96 -16.35 27.14
N ALA A 485 15.86 -15.76 25.94
CA ALA A 485 15.40 -16.49 24.75
C ALA A 485 16.32 -17.66 24.39
N ARG A 486 17.64 -17.45 24.45
CA ARG A 486 18.65 -18.48 24.16
C ARG A 486 18.58 -19.63 25.17
N GLU A 487 18.47 -19.32 26.47
CA GLU A 487 18.37 -20.32 27.54
C GLU A 487 17.06 -21.11 27.47
N GLY A 488 15.97 -20.42 27.10
CA GLY A 488 14.68 -21.06 26.87
C GLY A 488 14.53 -21.77 25.52
N GLY A 489 15.49 -21.64 24.62
CA GLY A 489 15.45 -22.27 23.29
C GLY A 489 14.36 -21.72 22.38
N ILE A 490 13.91 -20.48 22.60
CA ILE A 490 12.87 -19.83 21.79
C ILE A 490 13.47 -18.74 20.87
N PRO A 491 12.83 -18.47 19.72
CA PRO A 491 13.31 -17.44 18.79
C PRO A 491 13.08 -16.02 19.35
N VAL A 492 14.00 -15.12 19.05
CA VAL A 492 13.90 -13.69 19.34
C VAL A 492 14.15 -12.86 18.10
N THR A 493 13.21 -11.95 17.79
CA THR A 493 13.28 -10.98 16.68
C THR A 493 13.39 -9.57 17.25
N ILE A 494 14.11 -8.68 16.59
CA ILE A 494 14.14 -7.26 16.94
C ILE A 494 13.48 -6.42 15.84
N CYS A 495 12.65 -5.45 16.22
CA CYS A 495 11.96 -4.54 15.33
C CYS A 495 12.04 -3.08 15.82
N GLY A 496 11.39 -2.18 15.10
CA GLY A 496 11.39 -0.75 15.36
C GLY A 496 12.29 0.04 14.41
N SER A 497 12.14 1.37 14.40
CA SER A 497 12.84 2.27 13.45
C SER A 497 14.37 2.18 13.55
N ALA A 498 14.89 1.93 14.74
CA ALA A 498 16.33 1.82 14.95
C ALA A 498 16.98 0.66 14.19
N VAL A 499 16.21 -0.42 13.91
CA VAL A 499 16.70 -1.59 13.17
C VAL A 499 16.88 -1.28 11.67
N GLY A 500 16.19 -0.27 11.13
CA GLY A 500 16.40 0.20 9.76
C GLY A 500 17.75 0.91 9.55
N ASN A 501 18.44 1.29 10.62
CA ASN A 501 19.80 1.87 10.53
C ASN A 501 20.85 0.74 10.56
N PRO A 502 21.64 0.56 9.48
CA PRO A 502 22.64 -0.50 9.39
C PRO A 502 23.63 -0.53 10.56
N ALA A 503 24.06 0.63 11.05
CA ALA A 503 25.02 0.71 12.15
C ALA A 503 24.46 0.16 13.48
N ASN A 504 23.16 0.39 13.75
CA ASN A 504 22.49 -0.17 14.91
C ASN A 504 22.28 -1.68 14.74
N THR A 505 21.86 -2.11 13.55
CA THR A 505 21.62 -3.53 13.25
C THR A 505 22.89 -4.35 13.43
N LEU A 506 24.05 -3.85 13.02
CA LEU A 506 25.32 -4.51 13.27
C LEU A 506 25.63 -4.63 14.78
N GLN A 507 25.26 -3.65 15.60
CA GLN A 507 25.41 -3.76 17.05
C GLN A 507 24.47 -4.81 17.65
N TYR A 508 23.20 -4.89 17.15
CA TYR A 508 22.26 -5.92 17.58
C TYR A 508 22.71 -7.33 17.18
N LEU A 509 23.30 -7.48 15.98
CA LEU A 509 23.93 -8.73 15.54
C LEU A 509 25.03 -9.19 16.52
N GLN A 510 25.88 -8.25 17.01
CA GLN A 510 26.92 -8.51 17.99
C GLN A 510 26.37 -8.87 19.39
N LEU A 511 25.15 -8.42 19.73
CA LEU A 511 24.47 -8.82 20.96
C LEU A 511 23.86 -10.24 20.89
N GLY A 512 23.99 -10.94 19.77
CA GLY A 512 23.49 -12.30 19.60
C GLY A 512 22.19 -12.42 18.80
N LEU A 513 21.57 -11.31 18.39
CA LEU A 513 20.38 -11.34 17.55
C LEU A 513 20.69 -11.90 16.16
N ARG A 514 19.72 -12.65 15.61
CA ARG A 514 19.81 -13.28 14.29
C ARG A 514 18.53 -13.07 13.45
N SER A 515 17.48 -12.48 14.00
CA SER A 515 16.23 -12.18 13.31
C SER A 515 15.91 -10.69 13.45
N PHE A 516 15.75 -10.01 12.31
CA PHE A 516 15.61 -8.55 12.20
C PHE A 516 14.36 -8.23 11.38
N SER A 517 13.44 -7.44 11.94
CA SER A 517 12.26 -6.98 11.23
C SER A 517 12.38 -5.48 10.94
N VAL A 518 12.41 -5.13 9.67
CA VAL A 518 12.64 -3.75 9.19
C VAL A 518 11.53 -3.31 8.24
N SER A 519 11.39 -2.00 8.05
CA SER A 519 10.48 -1.50 7.01
C SER A 519 10.96 -1.92 5.60
N PRO A 520 10.05 -2.17 4.65
CA PRO A 520 10.40 -2.62 3.30
C PRO A 520 11.47 -1.77 2.63
N GLN A 521 11.43 -0.47 2.83
CA GLN A 521 12.39 0.51 2.28
C GLN A 521 13.84 0.30 2.74
N ASN A 522 14.05 -0.25 3.94
CA ASN A 522 15.38 -0.42 4.54
C ASN A 522 15.94 -1.84 4.37
N LEU A 523 15.15 -2.78 3.80
CA LEU A 523 15.51 -4.19 3.69
C LEU A 523 16.85 -4.41 2.99
N ILE A 524 17.05 -3.79 1.83
CA ILE A 524 18.24 -3.98 1.00
C ILE A 524 19.50 -3.45 1.69
N GLU A 525 19.41 -2.25 2.29
CA GLU A 525 20.56 -1.65 2.97
C GLU A 525 20.97 -2.45 4.22
N VAL A 526 20.00 -2.87 5.02
CA VAL A 526 20.23 -3.71 6.19
C VAL A 526 20.78 -5.08 5.77
N LYS A 527 20.22 -5.71 4.73
CA LYS A 527 20.72 -6.97 4.18
C LYS A 527 22.19 -6.84 3.76
N LYS A 528 22.52 -5.79 2.99
CA LYS A 528 23.87 -5.51 2.53
C LYS A 528 24.85 -5.34 3.70
N ALA A 529 24.46 -4.62 4.74
CA ALA A 529 25.27 -4.44 5.94
C ALA A 529 25.51 -5.77 6.68
N LEU A 530 24.46 -6.55 6.91
CA LEU A 530 24.54 -7.85 7.58
C LEU A 530 25.40 -8.86 6.79
N MET A 531 25.25 -8.92 5.46
CA MET A 531 26.08 -9.78 4.61
C MET A 531 27.56 -9.44 4.64
N ASN A 532 27.91 -8.17 4.83
CA ASN A 532 29.30 -7.71 4.94
C ASN A 532 29.87 -7.82 6.35
N ALA A 533 29.04 -8.10 7.35
CA ALA A 533 29.46 -8.22 8.74
C ALA A 533 30.31 -9.47 8.99
N LYS A 534 31.19 -9.39 10.00
CA LYS A 534 31.86 -10.52 10.62
C LYS A 534 31.48 -10.55 12.09
N ILE A 535 31.14 -11.71 12.62
CA ILE A 535 30.76 -11.93 14.02
C ILE A 535 31.91 -12.52 14.80
N LYS A 536 32.74 -13.31 14.12
CA LYS A 536 33.92 -13.98 14.68
C LYS A 536 35.17 -13.11 14.59
#